data_53e61a5dc3f0332d68e0456e9a55fd2d
#
_entry.id   53e61a5dc3f0332d68e0456e9a55fd2d
#
_cell.length_a   1.000
_cell.length_b   1.000
_cell.length_c   1.000
_cell.angle_alpha   90.00
_cell.angle_beta   90.00
_cell.angle_gamma   90.00
#
_symmetry.space_group_name_H-M   'P 1'
#
loop_
_entity.id
_entity.type
_entity.pdbx_description
1 polymer ?
#
loop_
_entity_poly.entity_id
_entity_poly.type
_entity_poly.pdbx_seq_one_letter_code
_entity_poly.pdbx_strand_id
1 'polypeptide(L)'
;VVTSRSKKNSCNYVTYICGNAKDDTFLFPLLESRHWSSIIDFMSYSTEEFANRFQTLLKCTDQYVYLSSSRVYANSETPIKEDSPRILDVCQDKEYLSTDEYALSKARQENLLLSSCLKNWTIIRPYITFSDARLQLSCLEKEYWLKRVLDNKPIVFSKDLANKTTTFTCGNDVA
;
A
#
# COMPACT_ATOMS: atom_id res chain seq x y z
N VAL A 1 6.68 4.41 -17.71
CA VAL A 1 6.93 5.72 -17.08
C VAL A 1 6.88 5.57 -15.57
N VAL A 2 7.77 6.23 -14.86
CA VAL A 2 7.81 6.25 -13.39
C VAL A 2 7.90 7.70 -12.92
N THR A 3 7.00 8.11 -12.03
CA THR A 3 7.09 9.42 -11.38
C THR A 3 8.05 9.35 -10.19
N SER A 4 8.82 10.40 -9.96
CA SER A 4 9.77 10.50 -8.85
C SER A 4 9.93 11.94 -8.39
N ARG A 5 9.95 12.17 -7.06
CA ARG A 5 10.20 13.52 -6.52
C ARG A 5 11.63 14.00 -6.73
N SER A 6 12.55 13.10 -6.97
CA SER A 6 13.93 13.43 -7.31
C SER A 6 14.20 13.13 -8.77
N LYS A 7 15.08 13.98 -9.40
CA LYS A 7 15.53 13.75 -10.77
C LYS A 7 16.27 12.41 -10.85
N LYS A 8 15.87 11.58 -11.81
CA LYS A 8 16.51 10.29 -12.11
C LYS A 8 16.77 10.21 -13.62
N ASN A 9 17.81 9.49 -13.99
CA ASN A 9 18.15 9.26 -15.39
C ASN A 9 17.23 8.18 -15.96
N SER A 10 16.58 8.50 -17.07
CA SER A 10 15.83 7.53 -17.85
C SER A 10 16.76 6.56 -18.59
N CYS A 11 16.27 5.38 -18.90
CA CYS A 11 16.98 4.39 -19.72
C CYS A 11 16.03 3.86 -20.81
N ASN A 12 16.50 2.91 -21.63
CA ASN A 12 15.73 2.38 -22.76
C ASN A 12 14.35 1.82 -22.39
N TYR A 13 14.19 1.36 -21.15
CA TYR A 13 12.96 0.69 -20.68
C TYR A 13 12.17 1.53 -19.67
N VAL A 14 12.77 2.54 -19.05
CA VAL A 14 12.14 3.33 -17.98
C VAL A 14 12.34 4.82 -18.24
N THR A 15 11.23 5.54 -18.44
CA THR A 15 11.20 6.99 -18.47
C THR A 15 10.83 7.52 -17.10
N TYR A 16 11.72 8.31 -16.49
CA TYR A 16 11.44 9.00 -15.23
C TYR A 16 10.93 10.41 -15.49
N ILE A 17 9.82 10.75 -14.84
CA ILE A 17 9.28 12.12 -14.84
C ILE A 17 9.40 12.66 -13.41
N CYS A 18 10.13 13.78 -13.27
CA CYS A 18 10.35 14.41 -11.97
C CYS A 18 9.14 15.24 -11.58
N GLY A 19 8.52 14.90 -10.45
CA GLY A 19 7.39 15.62 -9.89
C GLY A 19 6.77 14.86 -8.71
N ASN A 20 5.87 15.53 -7.99
CA ASN A 20 5.16 14.97 -6.87
C ASN A 20 3.82 14.40 -7.32
N ALA A 21 3.68 13.08 -7.38
CA ALA A 21 2.42 12.41 -7.76
C ALA A 21 1.26 12.63 -6.76
N LYS A 22 1.50 13.25 -5.60
CA LYS A 22 0.44 13.74 -4.70
C LYS A 22 -0.09 15.12 -5.07
N ASP A 23 0.57 15.83 -5.95
CA ASP A 23 0.16 17.13 -6.44
C ASP A 23 -0.70 16.95 -7.69
N ASP A 24 -1.98 17.28 -7.59
CA ASP A 24 -2.94 17.12 -8.67
C ASP A 24 -2.61 18.02 -9.87
N THR A 25 -1.94 19.16 -9.67
CA THR A 25 -1.48 20.03 -10.75
C THR A 25 -0.37 19.41 -11.59
N PHE A 26 0.39 18.48 -11.01
CA PHE A 26 1.37 17.67 -11.72
C PHE A 26 0.75 16.37 -12.28
N LEU A 27 -0.05 15.68 -11.47
CA LEU A 27 -0.54 14.33 -11.79
C LEU A 27 -1.58 14.35 -12.90
N PHE A 28 -2.60 15.21 -12.84
CA PHE A 28 -3.71 15.15 -13.79
C PHE A 28 -3.30 15.47 -15.23
N PRO A 29 -2.49 16.51 -15.52
CA PRO A 29 -1.99 16.71 -16.87
C PRO A 29 -1.16 15.52 -17.41
N LEU A 30 -0.42 14.85 -16.52
CA LEU A 30 0.33 13.65 -16.91
C LEU A 30 -0.61 12.48 -17.24
N LEU A 31 -1.64 12.23 -16.42
CA LEU A 31 -2.63 11.18 -16.67
C LEU A 31 -3.39 11.41 -17.96
N GLU A 32 -3.80 12.64 -18.23
CA GLU A 32 -4.60 13.03 -19.38
C GLU A 32 -3.78 13.18 -20.66
N SER A 33 -2.44 13.19 -20.56
CA SER A 33 -1.55 13.33 -21.74
C SER A 33 -1.68 12.19 -22.75
N ARG A 34 -2.16 11.04 -22.32
CA ARG A 34 -2.42 9.85 -23.15
C ARG A 34 -3.26 8.83 -22.37
N HIS A 35 -3.80 7.84 -23.06
CA HIS A 35 -4.37 6.67 -22.41
C HIS A 35 -3.28 5.68 -22.00
N TRP A 36 -3.35 5.12 -20.79
CA TRP A 36 -2.35 4.24 -20.21
C TRP A 36 -2.83 2.80 -20.23
N SER A 37 -2.02 1.86 -20.69
CA SER A 37 -2.37 0.43 -20.62
C SER A 37 -2.50 -0.05 -19.18
N SER A 38 -1.64 0.45 -18.28
CA SER A 38 -1.81 0.23 -16.85
C SER A 38 -1.24 1.37 -16.01
N ILE A 39 -1.86 1.59 -14.86
CA ILE A 39 -1.36 2.48 -13.81
C ILE A 39 -1.20 1.63 -12.55
N ILE A 40 0.04 1.51 -12.06
CA ILE A 40 0.36 0.82 -10.80
C ILE A 40 0.62 1.90 -9.75
N ASP A 41 -0.24 1.96 -8.75
CA ASP A 41 -0.25 3.05 -7.79
C ASP A 41 0.32 2.63 -6.43
N PHE A 42 1.56 3.02 -6.18
CA PHE A 42 2.27 2.82 -4.91
C PHE A 42 2.06 3.97 -3.91
N MET A 43 1.22 4.94 -4.23
CA MET A 43 1.03 6.09 -3.37
C MET A 43 0.15 5.75 -2.15
N SER A 44 0.44 6.42 -1.05
CA SER A 44 -0.42 6.37 0.14
C SER A 44 -1.24 7.64 0.21
N TYR A 45 -2.55 7.51 0.28
CA TYR A 45 -3.52 8.58 0.32
C TYR A 45 -4.34 8.53 1.62
N SER A 46 -4.86 9.68 2.05
CA SER A 46 -6.05 9.70 2.91
C SER A 46 -7.28 9.25 2.12
N THR A 47 -8.38 8.97 2.81
CA THR A 47 -9.64 8.64 2.14
C THR A 47 -10.11 9.77 1.22
N GLU A 48 -9.99 11.02 1.66
CA GLU A 48 -10.38 12.19 0.89
C GLU A 48 -9.47 12.42 -0.35
N GLU A 49 -8.15 12.35 -0.15
CA GLU A 49 -7.20 12.46 -1.28
C GLU A 49 -7.50 11.44 -2.37
N PHE A 50 -7.84 10.20 -2.00
CA PHE A 50 -8.17 9.17 -2.97
C PHE A 50 -9.53 9.39 -3.63
N ALA A 51 -10.55 9.80 -2.85
CA ALA A 51 -11.89 10.10 -3.37
C ALA A 51 -11.86 11.17 -4.49
N ASN A 52 -10.97 12.15 -4.36
CA ASN A 52 -10.85 13.24 -5.34
C ASN A 52 -10.18 12.81 -6.66
N ARG A 53 -9.42 11.71 -6.69
CA ARG A 53 -8.58 11.35 -7.85
C ARG A 53 -8.87 10.00 -8.48
N PHE A 54 -9.50 9.04 -7.77
CA PHE A 54 -9.65 7.67 -8.29
C PHE A 54 -10.44 7.59 -9.59
N GLN A 55 -11.44 8.46 -9.79
CA GLN A 55 -12.21 8.49 -11.03
C GLN A 55 -11.34 8.87 -12.25
N THR A 56 -10.45 9.83 -12.08
CA THR A 56 -9.50 10.23 -13.13
C THR A 56 -8.51 9.11 -13.41
N LEU A 57 -7.98 8.46 -12.36
CA LEU A 57 -7.09 7.32 -12.49
C LEU A 57 -7.76 6.19 -13.30
N LEU A 58 -9.01 5.83 -12.98
CA LEU A 58 -9.74 4.79 -13.70
C LEU A 58 -10.05 5.15 -15.16
N LYS A 59 -10.38 6.41 -15.45
CA LYS A 59 -10.71 6.87 -16.81
C LYS A 59 -9.51 6.90 -17.75
N CYS A 60 -8.30 7.09 -17.22
CA CYS A 60 -7.08 7.28 -18.00
C CYS A 60 -6.34 5.97 -18.31
N THR A 61 -6.87 4.81 -17.90
CA THR A 61 -6.15 3.54 -18.05
C THR A 61 -7.06 2.36 -18.39
N ASP A 62 -6.49 1.34 -19.06
CA ASP A 62 -7.16 0.05 -19.24
C ASP A 62 -7.19 -0.76 -17.93
N GLN A 63 -6.13 -0.64 -17.10
CA GLN A 63 -6.00 -1.38 -15.86
C GLN A 63 -5.38 -0.50 -14.76
N TYR A 64 -6.10 -0.28 -13.69
CA TYR A 64 -5.62 0.38 -12.47
C TYR A 64 -5.27 -0.65 -11.40
N VAL A 65 -4.02 -0.69 -10.97
CA VAL A 65 -3.54 -1.58 -9.90
C VAL A 65 -3.37 -0.74 -8.63
N TYR A 66 -4.24 -1.00 -7.66
CA TYR A 66 -4.26 -0.29 -6.38
C TYR A 66 -3.57 -1.13 -5.30
N LEU A 67 -2.52 -0.59 -4.69
CA LEU A 67 -1.86 -1.20 -3.54
C LEU A 67 -2.63 -0.85 -2.26
N SER A 68 -3.46 -1.78 -1.82
CA SER A 68 -4.08 -1.80 -0.51
C SER A 68 -3.11 -2.37 0.54
N SER A 69 -3.60 -3.03 1.55
CA SER A 69 -2.80 -3.69 2.57
C SER A 69 -3.59 -4.82 3.22
N SER A 70 -2.93 -5.89 3.61
CA SER A 70 -3.53 -6.93 4.45
C SER A 70 -4.02 -6.42 5.81
N ARG A 71 -3.56 -5.23 6.25
CA ARG A 71 -4.07 -4.57 7.47
C ARG A 71 -5.56 -4.21 7.41
N VAL A 72 -6.17 -4.24 6.22
CA VAL A 72 -7.63 -4.04 6.11
C VAL A 72 -8.41 -5.18 6.74
N TYR A 73 -7.84 -6.39 6.84
CA TYR A 73 -8.52 -7.54 7.42
C TYR A 73 -8.65 -7.43 8.94
N ALA A 74 -9.76 -7.94 9.44
CA ALA A 74 -9.94 -8.17 10.87
C ALA A 74 -9.00 -9.27 11.37
N ASN A 75 -8.73 -9.28 12.67
CA ASN A 75 -7.97 -10.37 13.30
C ASN A 75 -8.70 -11.69 13.11
N SER A 76 -7.97 -12.76 12.82
CA SER A 76 -8.52 -14.10 12.58
C SER A 76 -7.60 -15.16 13.16
N GLU A 77 -8.19 -16.20 13.74
CA GLU A 77 -7.49 -17.41 14.20
C GLU A 77 -7.28 -18.43 13.08
N THR A 78 -7.99 -18.24 11.95
CA THR A 78 -7.86 -19.07 10.76
C THR A 78 -7.11 -18.31 9.66
N PRO A 79 -6.51 -19.02 8.68
CA PRO A 79 -5.86 -18.37 7.56
C PRO A 79 -6.80 -17.40 6.82
N ILE A 80 -6.34 -16.17 6.64
CA ILE A 80 -7.09 -15.11 5.97
C ILE A 80 -7.19 -15.44 4.48
N LYS A 81 -8.39 -15.24 3.92
CA LYS A 81 -8.71 -15.35 2.50
C LYS A 81 -9.11 -14.00 1.93
N GLU A 82 -9.29 -13.93 0.62
CA GLU A 82 -9.64 -12.69 -0.07
C GLU A 82 -10.98 -12.10 0.40
N ASP A 83 -11.95 -12.97 0.73
CA ASP A 83 -13.30 -12.65 1.22
C ASP A 83 -13.41 -12.55 2.75
N SER A 84 -12.30 -12.69 3.47
CA SER A 84 -12.30 -12.57 4.93
C SER A 84 -12.77 -11.18 5.37
N PRO A 85 -13.46 -11.08 6.54
CA PRO A 85 -13.97 -9.81 7.04
C PRO A 85 -12.88 -8.77 7.21
N ARG A 86 -13.18 -7.51 6.83
CA ARG A 86 -12.28 -6.38 7.05
C ARG A 86 -12.59 -5.71 8.39
N ILE A 87 -11.59 -5.09 8.99
CA ILE A 87 -11.75 -4.39 10.27
C ILE A 87 -12.81 -3.29 10.18
N LEU A 88 -12.92 -2.61 9.04
CA LEU A 88 -13.95 -1.59 8.80
C LEU A 88 -15.37 -2.15 8.91
N ASP A 89 -15.58 -3.41 8.53
CA ASP A 89 -16.90 -4.04 8.45
C ASP A 89 -17.36 -4.67 9.78
N VAL A 90 -16.43 -4.98 10.69
CA VAL A 90 -16.73 -5.72 11.94
C VAL A 90 -16.40 -4.96 13.23
N CYS A 91 -15.59 -3.90 13.15
CA CYS A 91 -15.20 -3.11 14.31
C CYS A 91 -16.41 -2.42 14.93
N GLN A 92 -16.50 -2.44 16.27
CA GLN A 92 -17.55 -1.77 17.04
C GLN A 92 -17.06 -0.50 17.75
N ASP A 93 -15.77 -0.23 17.71
CA ASP A 93 -15.18 0.98 18.32
C ASP A 93 -15.48 2.19 17.44
N LYS A 94 -16.44 3.00 17.88
CA LYS A 94 -16.89 4.19 17.17
C LYS A 94 -15.81 5.29 17.10
N GLU A 95 -14.98 5.41 18.14
CA GLU A 95 -13.90 6.38 18.18
C GLU A 95 -12.84 6.01 17.13
N TYR A 96 -12.39 4.75 17.13
CA TYR A 96 -11.50 4.24 16.10
C TYR A 96 -12.08 4.41 14.69
N LEU A 97 -13.34 4.01 14.48
CA LEU A 97 -14.02 4.14 13.18
C LEU A 97 -14.19 5.60 12.72
N SER A 98 -14.13 6.57 13.63
CA SER A 98 -14.18 7.99 13.24
C SER A 98 -12.87 8.53 12.68
N THR A 99 -11.78 7.79 12.88
CA THR A 99 -10.43 8.18 12.37
C THR A 99 -10.24 7.81 10.90
N ASP A 100 -9.20 8.36 10.28
CA ASP A 100 -8.68 7.90 8.98
C ASP A 100 -7.37 7.12 9.18
N GLU A 101 -7.35 6.24 10.21
CA GLU A 101 -6.21 5.35 10.45
C GLU A 101 -5.94 4.51 9.20
N TYR A 102 -4.70 4.14 9.00
CA TYR A 102 -4.19 3.53 7.76
C TYR A 102 -5.03 2.35 7.26
N ALA A 103 -5.43 1.42 8.15
CA ALA A 103 -6.22 0.25 7.75
C ALA A 103 -7.65 0.64 7.34
N LEU A 104 -8.26 1.59 8.07
CA LEU A 104 -9.58 2.12 7.76
C LEU A 104 -9.57 2.94 6.47
N SER A 105 -8.56 3.78 6.29
CA SER A 105 -8.37 4.56 5.08
C SER A 105 -8.24 3.64 3.86
N LYS A 106 -7.40 2.60 3.92
CA LYS A 106 -7.27 1.61 2.85
C LYS A 106 -8.59 0.88 2.55
N ALA A 107 -9.32 0.44 3.58
CA ALA A 107 -10.61 -0.23 3.40
C ALA A 107 -11.68 0.69 2.78
N ARG A 108 -11.72 1.99 3.17
CA ARG A 108 -12.62 2.98 2.56
C ARG A 108 -12.28 3.26 1.09
N GLN A 109 -10.99 3.33 0.77
CA GLN A 109 -10.52 3.49 -0.61
C GLN A 109 -10.89 2.27 -1.48
N GLU A 110 -10.81 1.06 -0.92
CA GLU A 110 -11.35 -0.14 -1.58
C GLU A 110 -12.86 -0.01 -1.84
N ASN A 111 -13.65 0.50 -0.89
CA ASN A 111 -15.07 0.70 -1.07
C ASN A 111 -15.37 1.66 -2.24
N LEU A 112 -14.57 2.72 -2.43
CA LEU A 112 -14.69 3.62 -3.57
C LEU A 112 -14.48 2.90 -4.90
N LEU A 113 -13.46 2.02 -4.99
CA LEU A 113 -13.23 1.19 -6.17
C LEU A 113 -14.35 0.17 -6.39
N LEU A 114 -14.77 -0.53 -5.35
CA LEU A 114 -15.85 -1.53 -5.40
C LEU A 114 -17.18 -0.94 -5.86
N SER A 115 -17.49 0.29 -5.42
CA SER A 115 -18.71 1.03 -5.80
C SER A 115 -18.60 1.75 -7.14
N SER A 116 -17.42 1.84 -7.75
CA SER A 116 -17.22 2.48 -9.04
C SER A 116 -17.98 1.77 -10.16
N CYS A 117 -18.50 2.54 -11.12
CA CYS A 117 -19.07 1.99 -12.36
C CYS A 117 -17.99 1.35 -13.25
N LEU A 118 -16.76 1.88 -13.24
CA LEU A 118 -15.63 1.31 -13.94
C LEU A 118 -15.06 0.16 -13.11
N LYS A 119 -14.82 -0.98 -13.77
CA LYS A 119 -14.31 -2.21 -13.11
C LYS A 119 -12.92 -2.62 -13.62
N ASN A 120 -12.21 -1.68 -14.18
CA ASN A 120 -10.85 -1.84 -14.69
C ASN A 120 -9.77 -1.67 -13.61
N TRP A 121 -10.01 -2.22 -12.42
CA TRP A 121 -9.08 -2.15 -11.30
C TRP A 121 -8.77 -3.53 -10.72
N THR A 122 -7.60 -3.62 -10.11
CA THR A 122 -7.16 -4.74 -9.27
C THR A 122 -6.69 -4.20 -7.93
N ILE A 123 -7.16 -4.81 -6.84
CA ILE A 123 -6.74 -4.49 -5.49
C ILE A 123 -5.73 -5.54 -5.03
N ILE A 124 -4.52 -5.12 -4.69
CA ILE A 124 -3.49 -6.00 -4.12
C ILE A 124 -3.34 -5.66 -2.63
N ARG A 125 -3.43 -6.67 -1.76
CA ARG A 125 -3.32 -6.54 -0.29
C ARG A 125 -2.05 -7.21 0.23
N PRO A 126 -0.86 -6.65 -0.03
CA PRO A 126 0.37 -7.23 0.46
C PRO A 126 0.44 -7.14 1.99
N TYR A 127 1.09 -8.11 2.60
CA TYR A 127 1.48 -8.03 4.00
C TYR A 127 2.81 -7.27 4.14
N ILE A 128 3.54 -7.43 5.24
CA ILE A 128 4.88 -6.84 5.39
C ILE A 128 5.77 -7.43 4.29
N THR A 129 6.15 -6.59 3.34
CA THR A 129 7.01 -7.01 2.24
C THR A 129 8.46 -7.09 2.70
N PHE A 130 9.16 -8.13 2.27
CA PHE A 130 10.59 -8.28 2.52
C PHE A 130 11.38 -8.50 1.23
N SER A 131 12.64 -8.15 1.26
CA SER A 131 13.65 -8.37 0.20
C SER A 131 15.03 -8.27 0.82
N ASP A 132 16.07 -8.47 0.01
CA ASP A 132 17.47 -8.24 0.45
C ASP A 132 17.69 -6.80 0.96
N ALA A 133 16.95 -5.84 0.40
CA ALA A 133 17.04 -4.45 0.81
C ALA A 133 16.22 -4.15 2.08
N ARG A 134 15.15 -4.90 2.35
CA ARG A 134 14.25 -4.67 3.48
C ARG A 134 13.91 -5.95 4.20
N LEU A 135 14.21 -6.02 5.49
CA LEU A 135 13.84 -7.12 6.36
C LEU A 135 13.44 -6.59 7.73
N GLN A 136 12.15 -6.59 8.00
CA GLN A 136 11.58 -6.11 9.25
C GLN A 136 11.45 -7.27 10.25
N LEU A 137 11.84 -7.04 11.50
CA LEU A 137 11.61 -7.97 12.61
C LEU A 137 10.61 -7.33 13.57
N SER A 138 9.35 -7.74 13.51
CA SER A 138 8.24 -7.07 14.20
C SER A 138 8.19 -5.57 13.84
N CYS A 139 8.32 -4.67 14.81
CA CYS A 139 8.36 -3.21 14.60
C CYS A 139 9.77 -2.67 14.27
N LEU A 140 10.79 -3.51 14.26
CA LEU A 140 12.17 -3.10 14.04
C LEU A 140 12.59 -3.29 12.58
N GLU A 141 13.04 -2.22 11.95
CA GLU A 141 13.65 -2.30 10.62
C GLU A 141 15.03 -2.97 10.68
N LYS A 142 15.49 -3.52 9.57
CA LYS A 142 16.73 -4.30 9.43
C LYS A 142 17.95 -3.61 10.06
N GLU A 143 18.08 -2.32 9.84
CA GLU A 143 19.22 -1.53 10.30
C GLU A 143 19.35 -1.52 11.84
N TYR A 144 18.24 -1.61 12.56
CA TYR A 144 18.22 -1.61 14.01
C TYR A 144 18.53 -2.98 14.62
N TRP A 145 17.86 -4.02 14.16
CA TRP A 145 18.00 -5.34 14.78
C TRP A 145 19.20 -6.12 14.26
N LEU A 146 19.47 -6.09 12.93
CA LEU A 146 20.54 -6.87 12.32
C LEU A 146 21.92 -6.41 12.80
N LYS A 147 22.13 -5.09 12.89
CA LYS A 147 23.37 -4.55 13.45
C LYS A 147 23.61 -5.01 14.89
N ARG A 148 22.57 -5.03 15.73
CA ARG A 148 22.69 -5.51 17.11
C ARG A 148 23.08 -6.99 17.16
N VAL A 149 22.47 -7.82 16.29
CA VAL A 149 22.86 -9.25 16.18
C VAL A 149 24.32 -9.38 15.78
N LEU A 150 24.76 -8.68 14.76
CA LEU A 150 26.16 -8.73 14.29
C LEU A 150 27.15 -8.23 15.36
N ASP A 151 26.73 -7.28 16.20
CA ASP A 151 27.52 -6.76 17.33
C ASP A 151 27.39 -7.64 18.60
N ASN A 152 26.75 -8.82 18.55
CA ASN A 152 26.42 -9.67 19.71
C ASN A 152 25.66 -8.92 20.83
N LYS A 153 24.84 -7.94 20.48
CA LYS A 153 24.01 -7.18 21.42
C LYS A 153 22.60 -7.76 21.49
N PRO A 154 21.97 -7.80 22.68
CA PRO A 154 20.61 -8.30 22.82
C PRO A 154 19.63 -7.44 22.06
N ILE A 155 18.61 -8.07 21.45
CA ILE A 155 17.42 -7.40 20.90
C ILE A 155 16.33 -7.46 21.96
N VAL A 156 15.72 -6.30 22.26
CA VAL A 156 14.65 -6.21 23.27
C VAL A 156 13.31 -6.08 22.58
N PHE A 157 12.37 -6.96 22.92
CA PHE A 157 10.99 -6.92 22.46
C PHE A 157 10.04 -6.83 23.65
N SER A 158 8.86 -6.27 23.42
CA SER A 158 7.76 -6.38 24.37
C SER A 158 7.37 -7.85 24.55
N LYS A 159 7.06 -8.26 25.78
CA LYS A 159 6.59 -9.60 26.11
C LYS A 159 5.36 -10.01 25.31
N ASP A 160 4.50 -9.05 24.99
CA ASP A 160 3.28 -9.26 24.23
C ASP A 160 3.53 -9.71 22.78
N LEU A 161 4.71 -9.40 22.24
CA LEU A 161 5.11 -9.81 20.89
C LEU A 161 5.65 -11.24 20.82
N ALA A 162 6.11 -11.79 21.96
CA ALA A 162 6.81 -13.08 21.98
C ALA A 162 5.93 -14.25 21.47
N ASN A 163 4.61 -14.16 21.64
CA ASN A 163 3.64 -15.16 21.23
C ASN A 163 2.77 -14.74 20.04
N LYS A 164 3.16 -13.67 19.33
CA LYS A 164 2.44 -13.22 18.13
C LYS A 164 3.09 -13.78 16.88
N THR A 165 2.24 -14.23 15.98
CA THR A 165 2.66 -14.64 14.63
C THR A 165 2.41 -13.51 13.64
N THR A 166 3.21 -13.44 12.61
CA THR A 166 3.03 -12.50 11.51
C THR A 166 3.35 -13.19 10.18
N THR A 167 2.82 -12.65 9.11
CA THR A 167 3.08 -13.10 7.76
C THR A 167 4.04 -12.12 7.07
N PHE A 168 4.89 -12.63 6.21
CA PHE A 168 5.73 -11.82 5.33
C PHE A 168 5.39 -12.15 3.87
N THR A 169 5.46 -11.15 3.01
CA THR A 169 5.29 -11.31 1.57
C THR A 169 6.61 -10.99 0.88
N CYS A 170 7.12 -11.89 0.05
CA CYS A 170 8.29 -11.59 -0.76
C CYS A 170 7.97 -10.46 -1.74
N GLY A 171 8.86 -9.46 -1.83
CA GLY A 171 8.65 -8.34 -2.74
C GLY A 171 8.52 -8.78 -4.21
N ASN A 172 9.23 -9.84 -4.61
CA ASN A 172 9.15 -10.41 -5.95
C ASN A 172 7.80 -11.09 -6.24
N ASP A 173 7.08 -11.56 -5.21
CA ASP A 173 5.76 -12.18 -5.39
C ASP A 173 4.65 -11.13 -5.55
N VAL A 174 4.94 -9.87 -5.22
CA VAL A 174 4.01 -8.75 -5.41
C VAL A 174 4.20 -8.10 -6.78
N ALA A 175 5.40 -8.18 -7.34
CA ALA A 175 5.77 -7.55 -8.61
C ALA A 175 5.37 -8.42 -9.81
#